data_14e3649f856ba3403889316acdb26e21
#
_entry.id   14e3649f856ba3403889316acdb26e21
#
_cell.length_a   1.000
_cell.length_b   1.000
_cell.length_c   1.000
_cell.angle_alpha   90.00
_cell.angle_beta   90.00
_cell.angle_gamma   90.00
#
_symmetry.space_group_name_H-M   'P 1'
#
loop_
_entity.id
_entity.type
_entity.pdbx_description
1 polymer ?
#
loop_
_entity_poly.entity_id
_entity_poly.type
_entity_poly.pdbx_seq_one_letter_code
_entity_poly.pdbx_strand_id
1 'polypeptide(L)'
;MRKSYKYNIKCEKKIINQIILKSKNYSFSSVLLSNYNLHKPNMPEKYISYDCIAAFDMIDTLLSNSNSFEKLSVFHNNKKDWLFGSLSYDLKNELEQLSSNNNDGVFAPDLFFFVPKYVLLLKDKNDAENELSILKAT
;
A
#
# COMPACT_ATOMS: atom_id res chain seq x y z
N MET A 1 12.73 11.05 7.03
CA MET A 1 13.77 10.11 6.54
C MET A 1 13.45 8.71 7.08
N ARG A 2 13.72 7.60 6.34
CA ARG A 2 13.43 6.25 6.82
C ARG A 2 14.73 5.48 7.07
N LYS A 3 14.80 4.72 8.17
CA LYS A 3 15.84 3.74 8.40
C LYS A 3 15.46 2.44 7.69
N SER A 4 16.41 1.83 6.98
CA SER A 4 16.23 0.57 6.26
C SER A 4 16.97 -0.57 6.94
N TYR A 5 16.30 -1.71 7.08
CA TYR A 5 16.86 -2.96 7.61
C TYR A 5 16.58 -4.06 6.57
N LYS A 6 17.58 -4.86 6.26
CA LYS A 6 17.48 -5.94 5.27
C LYS A 6 17.75 -7.29 5.90
N TYR A 7 16.98 -8.27 5.53
CA TYR A 7 17.04 -9.64 6.04
C TYR A 7 16.93 -10.62 4.88
N ASN A 8 17.80 -11.64 4.88
CA ASN A 8 17.64 -12.79 4.00
C ASN A 8 16.67 -13.78 4.67
N ILE A 9 15.68 -14.25 3.94
CA ILE A 9 14.65 -15.16 4.44
C ILE A 9 14.56 -16.41 3.57
N LYS A 10 14.29 -17.55 4.21
CA LYS A 10 14.29 -18.87 3.53
C LYS A 10 12.91 -19.32 3.02
N CYS A 11 11.82 -18.73 3.51
CA CYS A 11 10.46 -19.18 3.18
C CYS A 11 9.50 -18.00 3.06
N GLU A 12 9.24 -17.58 1.84
CA GLU A 12 8.37 -16.47 1.49
C GLU A 12 6.94 -16.66 1.99
N LYS A 13 6.30 -17.80 1.69
CA LYS A 13 4.91 -18.08 2.09
C LYS A 13 4.71 -17.96 3.60
N LYS A 14 5.68 -18.42 4.39
CA LYS A 14 5.61 -18.31 5.86
C LYS A 14 5.67 -16.86 6.30
N ILE A 15 6.50 -16.05 5.67
CA ILE A 15 6.62 -14.61 5.97
C ILE A 15 5.37 -13.86 5.56
N ILE A 16 4.82 -14.11 4.38
CA ILE A 16 3.56 -13.49 3.93
C ILE A 16 2.43 -13.80 4.91
N ASN A 17 2.28 -15.04 5.34
CA ASN A 17 1.28 -15.41 6.34
C ASN A 17 1.49 -14.67 7.67
N GLN A 18 2.73 -14.53 8.12
CA GLN A 18 3.03 -13.76 9.33
C GLN A 18 2.72 -12.27 9.17
N ILE A 19 3.00 -11.69 8.01
CA ILE A 19 2.67 -10.31 7.66
C ILE A 19 1.14 -10.10 7.74
N ILE A 20 0.36 -10.98 7.12
CA ILE A 20 -1.11 -10.93 7.13
C ILE A 20 -1.65 -11.10 8.56
N LEU A 21 -1.12 -12.03 9.34
CA LEU A 21 -1.55 -12.21 10.72
C LEU A 21 -1.21 -10.98 11.58
N LYS A 22 -0.04 -10.41 11.37
CA LYS A 22 0.42 -9.24 12.11
C LYS A 22 -0.34 -7.97 11.75
N SER A 23 -0.85 -7.86 10.51
CA SER A 23 -1.65 -6.71 10.07
C SER A 23 -2.89 -6.50 10.93
N LYS A 24 -3.46 -7.57 11.47
CA LYS A 24 -4.65 -7.52 12.37
C LYS A 24 -4.40 -6.80 13.70
N ASN A 25 -3.15 -6.64 14.09
CA ASN A 25 -2.77 -5.97 15.35
C ASN A 25 -2.63 -4.44 15.21
N TYR A 26 -2.79 -3.92 14.00
CA TYR A 26 -2.69 -2.49 13.71
C TYR A 26 -4.03 -1.94 13.26
N SER A 27 -4.40 -0.77 13.78
CA SER A 27 -5.63 -0.08 13.35
C SER A 27 -5.59 0.34 11.88
N PHE A 28 -4.39 0.61 11.38
CA PHE A 28 -4.14 0.93 9.97
C PHE A 28 -3.06 0.01 9.42
N SER A 29 -3.45 -0.76 8.42
CA SER A 29 -2.54 -1.63 7.69
C SER A 29 -3.00 -1.81 6.26
N SER A 30 -2.04 -2.03 5.37
CA SER A 30 -2.28 -2.39 3.98
C SER A 30 -1.31 -3.51 3.59
N VAL A 31 -1.81 -4.55 2.94
CA VAL A 31 -0.98 -5.66 2.44
C VAL A 31 -1.33 -5.87 0.97
N LEU A 32 -0.37 -5.60 0.11
CA LEU A 32 -0.49 -5.75 -1.33
C LEU A 32 0.37 -6.95 -1.77
N LEU A 33 -0.26 -7.90 -2.44
CA LEU A 33 0.40 -9.10 -2.94
C LEU A 33 0.44 -9.06 -4.46
N SER A 34 1.61 -9.32 -5.05
CA SER A 34 1.70 -9.62 -6.47
C SER A 34 1.29 -11.07 -6.66
N ASN A 35 0.22 -11.37 -7.37
CA ASN A 35 -0.20 -12.74 -7.67
C ASN A 35 0.69 -13.42 -8.74
N TYR A 36 1.94 -13.01 -8.87
CA TYR A 36 2.86 -13.48 -9.90
C TYR A 36 3.05 -14.99 -9.91
N ASN A 37 3.17 -15.60 -8.74
CA ASN A 37 3.37 -17.07 -8.64
C ASN A 37 2.12 -17.87 -8.99
N LEU A 38 0.94 -17.25 -9.09
CA LEU A 38 -0.31 -17.94 -9.47
C LEU A 38 -0.52 -17.98 -11.00
N HIS A 39 0.17 -17.13 -11.75
CA HIS A 39 -0.02 -16.98 -13.20
C HIS A 39 1.30 -16.83 -13.96
N LYS A 40 2.29 -17.70 -13.67
CA LYS A 40 3.51 -17.77 -14.50
C LYS A 40 3.18 -18.32 -15.88
N PRO A 41 2.96 -17.51 -16.89
CA PRO A 41 3.60 -17.89 -18.13
C PRO A 41 4.29 -16.79 -18.92
N ASN A 42 3.92 -15.52 -18.88
CA ASN A 42 4.45 -14.62 -19.91
C ASN A 42 4.69 -13.14 -19.50
N MET A 43 4.72 -12.80 -18.24
CA MET A 43 5.13 -11.45 -17.86
C MET A 43 6.64 -11.37 -17.65
N PRO A 44 7.35 -10.44 -18.32
CA PRO A 44 8.77 -10.26 -18.08
C PRO A 44 9.00 -9.84 -16.61
N GLU A 45 9.93 -10.52 -15.92
CA GLU A 45 10.32 -10.25 -14.52
C GLU A 45 10.63 -8.78 -14.23
N LYS A 46 10.99 -8.01 -15.25
CA LYS A 46 11.30 -6.58 -15.12
C LYS A 46 10.14 -5.70 -14.65
N TYR A 47 8.91 -6.19 -14.70
CA TYR A 47 7.72 -5.44 -14.25
C TYR A 47 7.31 -5.75 -12.82
N ILE A 48 7.94 -6.75 -12.19
CA ILE A 48 7.63 -7.16 -10.82
C ILE A 48 8.81 -6.80 -9.93
N SER A 49 8.62 -5.76 -9.13
CA SER A 49 9.66 -5.29 -8.23
C SER A 49 9.58 -5.96 -6.86
N TYR A 50 8.38 -6.35 -6.41
CA TYR A 50 8.14 -6.93 -5.08
C TYR A 50 7.00 -7.94 -5.13
N ASP A 51 7.13 -9.04 -4.36
CA ASP A 51 6.09 -10.06 -4.20
C ASP A 51 5.05 -9.67 -3.16
N CYS A 52 5.48 -8.93 -2.15
CA CYS A 52 4.60 -8.34 -1.16
C CYS A 52 5.11 -6.96 -0.76
N ILE A 53 4.18 -6.01 -0.69
CA ILE A 53 4.39 -4.70 -0.06
C ILE A 53 3.38 -4.59 1.06
N ALA A 54 3.85 -4.32 2.29
CA ALA A 54 2.96 -4.14 3.42
C ALA A 54 3.29 -2.86 4.18
N ALA A 55 2.26 -2.20 4.68
CA ALA A 55 2.35 -0.98 5.46
C ALA A 55 1.63 -1.15 6.79
N PHE A 56 2.26 -0.71 7.87
CA PHE A 56 1.71 -0.84 9.22
C PHE A 56 1.88 0.44 10.01
N ASP A 57 0.92 0.66 10.90
CA ASP A 57 0.84 1.80 11.79
C ASP A 57 0.73 3.12 11.01
N MET A 58 0.12 4.11 11.58
CA MET A 58 -0.13 5.40 10.93
C MET A 58 0.62 6.51 11.66
N ILE A 59 1.34 7.34 10.90
CA ILE A 59 1.97 8.56 11.42
C ILE A 59 1.09 9.77 11.12
N ASP A 60 0.54 9.79 9.90
CA ASP A 60 -0.30 10.89 9.42
C ASP A 60 -1.30 10.37 8.38
N THR A 61 -2.40 11.10 8.18
CA THR A 61 -3.47 10.68 7.29
C THR A 61 -4.12 11.85 6.56
N LEU A 62 -4.66 11.53 5.39
CA LEU A 62 -5.51 12.40 4.60
C LEU A 62 -6.83 11.69 4.31
N LEU A 63 -7.94 12.34 4.67
CA LEU A 63 -9.29 11.96 4.24
C LEU A 63 -9.89 13.14 3.46
N SER A 64 -10.59 12.85 2.38
CA SER A 64 -11.25 13.89 1.59
C SER A 64 -12.46 13.36 0.83
N ASN A 65 -13.47 14.23 0.71
CA ASN A 65 -14.67 14.05 -0.11
C ASN A 65 -14.86 15.25 -1.06
N SER A 66 -13.86 16.12 -1.20
CA SER A 66 -13.91 17.26 -2.12
C SER A 66 -12.52 17.80 -2.40
N ASN A 67 -12.26 18.24 -3.63
CA ASN A 67 -10.94 18.69 -4.10
C ASN A 67 -9.83 17.68 -3.74
N SER A 68 -10.16 16.40 -3.88
CA SER A 68 -9.39 15.30 -3.31
C SER A 68 -8.03 15.16 -3.96
N PHE A 69 -7.93 15.34 -5.27
CA PHE A 69 -6.66 15.26 -6.00
C PHE A 69 -5.70 16.38 -5.65
N GLU A 70 -6.20 17.61 -5.50
CA GLU A 70 -5.36 18.74 -5.06
C GLU A 70 -4.84 18.54 -3.64
N LYS A 71 -5.70 18.13 -2.72
CA LYS A 71 -5.32 17.81 -1.35
C LYS A 71 -4.29 16.68 -1.28
N LEU A 72 -4.46 15.64 -2.10
CA LEU A 72 -3.49 14.54 -2.19
C LEU A 72 -2.13 15.03 -2.70
N SER A 73 -2.14 15.87 -3.73
CA SER A 73 -0.90 16.47 -4.26
C SER A 73 -0.16 17.27 -3.21
N VAL A 74 -0.87 18.14 -2.48
CA VAL A 74 -0.29 18.94 -1.39
C VAL A 74 0.24 18.04 -0.26
N PHE A 75 -0.55 17.02 0.13
CA PHE A 75 -0.15 16.07 1.18
C PHE A 75 1.11 15.31 0.78
N HIS A 76 1.16 14.76 -0.44
CA HIS A 76 2.32 14.07 -0.96
C HIS A 76 3.57 14.97 -1.01
N ASN A 77 3.43 16.20 -1.52
CA ASN A 77 4.52 17.16 -1.62
C ASN A 77 5.10 17.55 -0.25
N ASN A 78 4.24 17.62 0.77
CA ASN A 78 4.66 17.93 2.13
C ASN A 78 5.35 16.74 2.82
N LYS A 79 4.86 15.51 2.57
CA LYS A 79 5.40 14.31 3.23
C LYS A 79 6.62 13.76 2.50
N LYS A 80 6.61 13.75 1.16
CA LYS A 80 7.65 13.16 0.29
C LYS A 80 8.02 11.74 0.75
N ASP A 81 7.00 10.94 1.08
CA ASP A 81 7.15 9.64 1.67
C ASP A 81 6.13 8.65 1.05
N TRP A 82 6.20 7.38 1.45
CA TRP A 82 5.25 6.35 1.06
C TRP A 82 3.85 6.70 1.54
N LEU A 83 2.89 6.60 0.63
CA LEU A 83 1.48 6.77 0.91
C LEU A 83 0.75 5.46 0.57
N PHE A 84 -0.09 5.01 1.48
CA PHE A 84 -0.97 3.85 1.29
C PHE A 84 -2.40 4.28 1.54
N GLY A 85 -3.32 3.77 0.72
CA GLY A 85 -4.72 4.16 0.87
C GLY A 85 -5.58 3.66 -0.27
N SER A 86 -6.72 4.29 -0.43
CA SER A 86 -7.71 3.96 -1.46
C SER A 86 -8.34 5.20 -2.04
N LEU A 87 -8.78 5.07 -3.28
CA LEU A 87 -9.58 6.01 -4.02
C LEU A 87 -10.93 5.34 -4.29
N SER A 88 -12.03 6.00 -3.95
CA SER A 88 -13.35 5.52 -4.30
C SER A 88 -13.63 5.77 -5.79
N TYR A 89 -14.54 5.00 -6.34
CA TYR A 89 -14.99 5.20 -7.73
C TYR A 89 -15.69 6.56 -7.91
N ASP A 90 -16.28 7.11 -6.86
CA ASP A 90 -17.04 8.36 -6.90
C ASP A 90 -16.15 9.60 -7.07
N LEU A 91 -14.82 9.47 -6.90
CA LEU A 91 -13.87 10.52 -7.26
C LEU A 91 -13.91 10.92 -8.75
N LYS A 92 -14.46 10.07 -9.63
CA LYS A 92 -14.75 10.45 -11.03
C LYS A 92 -15.62 11.70 -11.11
N ASN A 93 -16.53 11.88 -10.14
CA ASN A 93 -17.46 13.01 -10.11
C ASN A 93 -16.74 14.35 -9.93
N GLU A 94 -15.58 14.35 -9.27
CA GLU A 94 -14.72 15.55 -9.16
C GLU A 94 -14.04 15.90 -10.50
N LEU A 95 -13.77 14.92 -11.35
CA LEU A 95 -13.09 15.11 -12.64
C LEU A 95 -14.06 15.45 -13.76
N GLU A 96 -15.22 14.83 -13.77
CA GLU A 96 -16.18 14.89 -14.89
C GLU A 96 -17.41 15.76 -14.57
N GLN A 97 -17.44 16.40 -13.41
CA GLN A 97 -18.59 17.19 -12.90
C GLN A 97 -19.93 16.41 -12.96
N LEU A 98 -19.85 15.11 -12.69
CA LEU A 98 -21.01 14.24 -12.62
C LEU A 98 -21.60 14.27 -11.21
N SER A 99 -22.91 14.03 -11.12
CA SER A 99 -23.59 13.80 -9.84
C SER A 99 -24.27 12.43 -9.87
N SER A 100 -24.22 11.72 -8.74
CA SER A 100 -24.94 10.47 -8.55
C SER A 100 -25.94 10.63 -7.41
N ASN A 101 -27.17 10.17 -7.66
CA ASN A 101 -28.23 10.11 -6.64
C ASN A 101 -28.29 8.74 -5.97
N ASN A 102 -27.29 7.88 -6.18
CA ASN A 102 -27.24 6.58 -5.54
C ASN A 102 -27.02 6.71 -4.04
N ASN A 103 -27.72 5.89 -3.27
CA ASN A 103 -27.56 5.86 -1.82
C ASN A 103 -26.20 5.21 -1.46
N ASP A 104 -25.32 5.99 -0.85
CA ASP A 104 -24.07 5.45 -0.29
C ASP A 104 -24.36 4.74 1.03
N GLY A 105 -24.37 3.39 0.99
CA GLY A 105 -24.59 2.57 2.17
C GLY A 105 -23.33 2.32 3.01
N VAL A 106 -22.16 2.74 2.54
CA VAL A 106 -20.87 2.43 3.19
C VAL A 106 -20.31 3.63 3.97
N PHE A 107 -20.65 4.85 3.56
CA PHE A 107 -20.17 6.11 4.16
C PHE A 107 -18.62 6.18 4.27
N ALA A 108 -17.92 5.55 3.33
CA ALA A 108 -16.46 5.62 3.25
C ALA A 108 -16.04 6.95 2.61
N PRO A 109 -14.91 7.54 3.01
CA PRO A 109 -14.39 8.73 2.34
C PRO A 109 -14.00 8.41 0.90
N ASP A 110 -14.21 9.37 -0.02
CA ASP A 110 -13.85 9.22 -1.42
C ASP A 110 -12.36 9.03 -1.62
N LEU A 111 -11.57 9.67 -0.77
CA LEU A 111 -10.12 9.50 -0.72
C LEU A 111 -9.68 9.25 0.72
N PHE A 112 -8.91 8.21 0.89
CA PHE A 112 -8.20 7.90 2.14
C PHE A 112 -6.77 7.53 1.84
N PHE A 113 -5.79 8.25 2.42
CA PHE A 113 -4.38 7.88 2.39
C PHE A 113 -3.74 8.09 3.76
N PHE A 114 -2.74 7.25 4.08
CA PHE A 114 -1.94 7.39 5.29
C PHE A 114 -0.45 7.23 5.00
N VAL A 115 0.36 7.90 5.81
CA VAL A 115 1.81 7.70 5.88
C VAL A 115 2.07 6.60 6.90
N PRO A 116 2.58 5.43 6.50
CA PRO A 116 2.84 4.35 7.43
C PRO A 116 4.11 4.58 8.24
N LYS A 117 4.15 4.06 9.45
CA LYS A 117 5.38 4.01 10.26
C LYS A 117 6.34 2.95 9.77
N TYR A 118 5.82 1.81 9.35
CA TYR A 118 6.60 0.70 8.82
C TYR A 118 6.15 0.35 7.41
N VAL A 119 7.11 0.21 6.49
CA VAL A 119 6.88 -0.37 5.17
C VAL A 119 7.75 -1.62 5.06
N LEU A 120 7.15 -2.73 4.70
CA LEU A 120 7.82 -4.00 4.44
C LEU A 120 7.80 -4.27 2.93
N LEU A 121 8.95 -4.58 2.39
CA LEU A 121 9.14 -4.90 0.97
C LEU A 121 9.74 -6.29 0.90
N LEU A 122 8.97 -7.24 0.36
CA LEU A 122 9.40 -8.60 0.15
C LEU A 122 9.69 -8.80 -1.33
N LYS A 123 10.88 -9.30 -1.63
CA LYS A 123 11.33 -9.57 -3.00
C LYS A 123 11.92 -10.97 -3.08
N ASP A 124 11.43 -11.76 -4.02
CA ASP A 124 12.09 -12.98 -4.47
C ASP A 124 13.26 -12.61 -5.40
N LYS A 125 14.46 -13.01 -5.04
CA LYS A 125 15.65 -12.75 -5.87
C LYS A 125 16.00 -13.91 -6.80
N ASN A 126 15.69 -15.13 -6.38
CA ASN A 126 15.82 -16.39 -7.10
C ASN A 126 15.17 -17.45 -6.22
N ASP A 127 14.76 -18.58 -6.74
CA ASP A 127 14.07 -19.67 -6.01
C ASP A 127 14.69 -20.11 -4.67
N ALA A 128 15.85 -19.56 -4.29
CA ALA A 128 16.61 -19.89 -3.07
C ALA A 128 16.83 -18.72 -2.09
N GLU A 129 16.69 -17.48 -2.52
CA GLU A 129 17.03 -16.31 -1.69
C GLU A 129 15.95 -15.23 -1.79
N ASN A 130 15.21 -15.01 -0.70
CA ASN A 130 14.25 -13.94 -0.57
C ASN A 130 14.82 -12.81 0.29
N GLU A 131 14.60 -11.57 -0.11
CA GLU A 131 14.99 -10.39 0.68
C GLU A 131 13.75 -9.71 1.27
N LEU A 132 13.74 -9.55 2.60
CA LEU A 132 12.79 -8.72 3.30
C LEU A 132 13.47 -7.41 3.71
N SER A 133 12.98 -6.29 3.18
CA SER A 133 13.40 -4.95 3.60
C SER A 133 12.33 -4.33 4.50
N ILE A 134 12.73 -3.80 5.64
CA ILE A 134 11.87 -3.06 6.57
C ILE A 134 12.31 -1.61 6.59
N LEU A 135 11.43 -0.70 6.19
CA LEU A 135 11.62 0.74 6.22
C LEU A 135 10.85 1.32 7.40
N LYS A 136 11.57 1.84 8.40
CA LYS A 136 10.98 2.47 9.58
C LYS A 136 11.12 3.98 9.48
N ALA A 137 10.01 4.71 9.63
CA ALA A 137 10.04 6.16 9.79
C ALA A 137 10.73 6.55 11.10
N THR A 138 11.52 7.60 11.04
CA THR A 138 12.25 8.17 12.20
C THR A 138 11.48 9.31 12.80
#